data_7805227dc230a6ca7a8cf50af1981c52
#
_entry.id   7805227dc230a6ca7a8cf50af1981c52
#
_cell.length_a   1.000
_cell.length_b   1.000
_cell.length_c   1.000
_cell.angle_alpha   90.00
_cell.angle_beta   90.00
_cell.angle_gamma   90.00
#
_symmetry.space_group_name_H-M   'P 1'
#
loop_
_entity.id
_entity.type
_entity.pdbx_description
1 polymer ?
#
loop_
_entity_poly.entity_id
_entity_poly.type
_entity_poly.pdbx_seq_one_letter_code
_entity_poly.pdbx_strand_id
1 'polypeptide(L)'
;IKGHNEDWIKNIASKVISSDSNLYRNHPEYSSMSKSESGSGEIVFVRGFKHQNWKATKHILKRIKDMSDMSEGCNPYNVVTPIARSEGEPDFYIVRHLSSMGEFDEDDLFDKKNCNVFDIFQKEMSQEEIDNFGQMWQNNFEVVYSQFRKRVE
;
A
#
# COMPACT_ATOMS: atom_id res chain seq x y z
N ILE A 1 1.73 -10.64 34.01
CA ILE A 1 0.91 -10.97 32.82
C ILE A 1 -0.50 -11.42 33.25
N LYS A 2 -0.67 -12.28 34.25
CA LYS A 2 -2.01 -12.68 34.76
C LYS A 2 -2.86 -11.51 35.25
N GLY A 3 -2.31 -10.63 36.09
CA GLY A 3 -3.05 -9.46 36.62
C GLY A 3 -3.50 -8.47 35.54
N HIS A 4 -2.69 -8.28 34.51
CA HIS A 4 -3.04 -7.36 33.40
C HIS A 4 -4.25 -7.85 32.55
N ASN A 5 -4.38 -9.16 32.43
CA ASN A 5 -5.49 -9.77 31.71
C ASN A 5 -6.81 -9.69 32.50
N GLU A 6 -6.73 -9.82 33.82
CA GLU A 6 -7.88 -9.70 34.72
C GLU A 6 -8.40 -8.25 34.80
N ASP A 7 -7.49 -7.26 34.82
CA ASP A 7 -7.83 -5.85 34.76
C ASP A 7 -8.46 -5.45 33.44
N TRP A 8 -7.96 -5.97 32.33
CA TRP A 8 -8.56 -5.79 30.99
C TRP A 8 -10.00 -6.31 30.95
N ILE A 9 -10.21 -7.56 31.37
CA ILE A 9 -11.53 -8.19 31.35
C ILE A 9 -12.51 -7.41 32.21
N LYS A 10 -12.11 -7.03 33.41
CA LYS A 10 -12.96 -6.36 34.43
C LYS A 10 -13.31 -4.92 34.05
N ASN A 11 -12.34 -4.16 33.54
CA ASN A 11 -12.47 -2.71 33.39
C ASN A 11 -12.70 -2.22 31.98
N ILE A 12 -12.28 -2.99 30.97
CA ILE A 12 -12.26 -2.56 29.56
C ILE A 12 -13.10 -3.49 28.68
N ALA A 13 -12.90 -4.79 28.74
CA ALA A 13 -13.54 -5.72 27.82
C ALA A 13 -15.07 -5.66 27.86
N SER A 14 -15.67 -5.41 29.02
CA SER A 14 -17.12 -5.23 29.18
C SER A 14 -17.68 -3.98 28.50
N LYS A 15 -16.81 -3.01 28.16
CA LYS A 15 -17.17 -1.75 27.48
C LYS A 15 -16.88 -1.78 25.98
N VAL A 16 -16.21 -2.79 25.50
CA VAL A 16 -15.89 -2.95 24.09
C VAL A 16 -17.04 -3.66 23.40
N ILE A 17 -17.69 -2.96 22.47
CA ILE A 17 -18.79 -3.50 21.66
C ILE A 17 -18.26 -4.46 20.61
N SER A 18 -17.14 -4.08 19.97
CA SER A 18 -16.41 -4.92 19.02
C SER A 18 -14.95 -4.53 19.00
N SER A 19 -14.08 -5.49 18.75
CA SER A 19 -12.67 -5.22 18.44
C SER A 19 -12.27 -6.02 17.22
N ASP A 20 -11.55 -5.37 16.31
CA ASP A 20 -10.97 -5.98 15.13
C ASP A 20 -9.47 -5.68 15.11
N SER A 21 -8.65 -6.70 14.98
CA SER A 21 -7.21 -6.55 14.93
C SER A 21 -6.61 -7.45 13.87
N ASN A 22 -5.88 -6.83 12.95
CA ASN A 22 -5.20 -7.51 11.86
C ASN A 22 -3.69 -7.34 11.98
N LEU A 23 -2.96 -8.43 11.79
CA LEU A 23 -1.51 -8.42 11.73
C LEU A 23 -1.06 -8.52 10.28
N TYR A 24 -0.13 -7.64 9.90
CA TYR A 24 0.42 -7.57 8.56
C TYR A 24 1.92 -7.75 8.55
N ARG A 25 2.42 -8.40 7.50
CA ARG A 25 3.85 -8.46 7.20
C ARG A 25 4.17 -7.39 6.18
N ASN A 26 5.12 -6.51 6.51
CA ASN A 26 5.66 -5.54 5.56
C ASN A 26 6.68 -6.21 4.63
N HIS A 27 6.69 -5.80 3.36
CA HIS A 27 7.58 -6.29 2.32
C HIS A 27 8.47 -5.15 1.80
N PRO A 28 9.60 -4.86 2.46
CA PRO A 28 10.51 -3.79 2.04
C PRO A 28 11.07 -4.01 0.64
N GLU A 29 11.18 -5.27 0.20
CA GLU A 29 11.63 -5.63 -1.14
C GLU A 29 10.68 -5.19 -2.27
N TYR A 30 9.43 -4.83 -1.94
CA TYR A 30 8.41 -4.33 -2.87
C TYR A 30 7.91 -2.93 -2.51
N SER A 31 8.37 -2.38 -1.39
CA SER A 31 7.97 -1.06 -0.89
C SER A 31 8.96 0.00 -1.35
N SER A 32 8.48 1.21 -1.61
CA SER A 32 9.31 2.38 -1.88
C SER A 32 9.06 3.44 -0.83
N MET A 33 10.08 3.78 -0.06
CA MET A 33 9.99 4.75 1.02
C MET A 33 10.80 5.98 0.68
N SER A 34 10.23 7.16 0.88
CA SER A 34 10.97 8.41 0.77
C SER A 34 12.15 8.41 1.75
N LYS A 35 13.29 8.93 1.32
CA LYS A 35 14.46 9.16 2.20
C LYS A 35 14.20 10.28 3.19
N SER A 36 13.26 11.18 2.89
CA SER A 36 12.81 12.25 3.76
C SER A 36 11.51 11.83 4.46
N GLU A 37 11.60 11.54 5.75
CA GLU A 37 10.47 11.37 6.65
C GLU A 37 9.47 10.26 6.30
N SER A 38 9.89 9.04 6.50
CA SER A 38 8.98 7.89 6.54
C SER A 38 7.96 8.06 7.66
N GLY A 39 6.71 8.31 7.32
CA GLY A 39 5.61 8.11 8.24
C GLY A 39 5.01 9.34 8.90
N SER A 40 5.30 10.56 8.45
CA SER A 40 4.64 11.79 8.93
C SER A 40 3.31 12.11 8.25
N GLY A 41 2.85 11.28 7.30
CA GLY A 41 1.56 11.46 6.65
C GLY A 41 0.41 11.31 7.65
N GLU A 42 -0.43 12.35 7.79
CA GLU A 42 -1.63 12.27 8.62
C GLU A 42 -2.70 11.36 8.02
N ILE A 43 -2.62 11.12 6.72
CA ILE A 43 -3.61 10.35 5.96
C ILE A 43 -2.93 9.14 5.34
N VAL A 44 -3.58 8.01 5.46
CA VAL A 44 -3.14 6.76 4.87
C VAL A 44 -4.21 6.31 3.87
N PHE A 45 -3.81 6.11 2.61
CA PHE A 45 -4.65 5.47 1.62
C PHE A 45 -4.28 4.00 1.49
N VAL A 46 -5.23 3.14 1.77
CA VAL A 46 -5.07 1.69 1.74
C VAL A 46 -5.87 1.11 0.59
N ARG A 47 -5.20 0.41 -0.30
CA ARG A 47 -5.83 -0.32 -1.40
C ARG A 47 -5.47 -1.80 -1.31
N GLY A 48 -6.48 -2.65 -1.24
CA GLY A 48 -6.35 -4.11 -1.16
C GLY A 48 -6.61 -4.77 -2.49
N PHE A 49 -5.80 -5.76 -2.82
CA PHE A 49 -5.81 -6.47 -4.09
C PHE A 49 -5.95 -7.97 -3.90
N LYS A 50 -6.69 -8.60 -4.80
CA LYS A 50 -6.56 -10.03 -5.09
C LYS A 50 -5.68 -10.23 -6.32
N HIS A 51 -4.94 -11.33 -6.34
CA HIS A 51 -4.08 -11.68 -7.46
C HIS A 51 -4.41 -13.08 -7.99
N GLN A 52 -4.15 -13.28 -9.28
CA GLN A 52 -4.29 -14.58 -9.92
C GLN A 52 -3.03 -15.44 -9.74
N ASN A 53 -1.86 -14.81 -9.76
CA ASN A 53 -0.58 -15.49 -9.74
C ASN A 53 0.46 -14.73 -8.91
N TRP A 54 0.94 -15.35 -7.83
CA TRP A 54 1.93 -14.72 -6.94
C TRP A 54 3.29 -14.47 -7.61
N LYS A 55 3.70 -15.31 -8.55
CA LYS A 55 4.96 -15.11 -9.28
C LYS A 55 4.87 -13.83 -10.15
N ALA A 56 3.76 -13.65 -10.87
CA ALA A 56 3.51 -12.43 -11.63
C ALA A 56 3.42 -11.20 -10.71
N THR A 57 2.74 -11.33 -9.56
CA THR A 57 2.64 -10.28 -8.55
C THR A 57 4.02 -9.78 -8.11
N LYS A 58 4.90 -10.68 -7.74
CA LYS A 58 6.27 -10.32 -7.33
C LYS A 58 7.03 -9.58 -8.42
N HIS A 59 6.91 -10.03 -9.65
CA HIS A 59 7.55 -9.38 -10.80
C HIS A 59 7.03 -7.97 -11.01
N ILE A 60 5.72 -7.79 -10.99
CA ILE A 60 5.05 -6.49 -11.15
C ILE A 60 5.45 -5.53 -10.02
N LEU A 61 5.32 -5.98 -8.77
CA LEU A 61 5.63 -5.15 -7.60
C LEU A 61 7.11 -4.75 -7.56
N LYS A 62 8.01 -5.66 -7.92
CA LYS A 62 9.44 -5.36 -8.02
C LYS A 62 9.71 -4.31 -9.09
N ARG A 63 9.07 -4.40 -10.26
CA ARG A 63 9.23 -3.43 -11.34
C ARG A 63 8.72 -2.05 -10.93
N ILE A 64 7.56 -1.98 -10.25
CA ILE A 64 7.03 -0.72 -9.72
C ILE A 64 8.00 -0.11 -8.71
N LYS A 65 8.55 -0.92 -7.80
CA LYS A 65 9.53 -0.45 -6.83
C LYS A 65 10.75 0.16 -7.52
N ASP A 66 11.32 -0.55 -8.48
CA ASP A 66 12.50 -0.08 -9.20
C ASP A 66 12.23 1.28 -9.88
N MET A 67 11.06 1.45 -10.51
CA MET A 67 10.65 2.73 -11.11
C MET A 67 10.39 3.82 -10.06
N SER A 68 9.75 3.46 -8.94
CA SER A 68 9.47 4.41 -7.86
C SER A 68 10.76 4.89 -7.18
N ASP A 69 11.73 4.01 -7.03
CA ASP A 69 13.04 4.36 -6.47
C ASP A 69 13.83 5.32 -7.39
N MET A 70 13.65 5.21 -8.72
CA MET A 70 14.20 6.17 -9.70
C MET A 70 13.56 7.56 -9.59
N SER A 71 12.33 7.66 -9.08
CA SER A 71 11.64 8.93 -8.81
C SER A 71 12.03 9.58 -7.49
N GLU A 72 13.13 9.16 -6.87
CA GLU A 72 13.62 9.65 -5.57
C GLU A 72 12.63 9.49 -4.41
N GLY A 73 11.69 8.55 -4.52
CA GLY A 73 10.73 8.23 -3.47
C GLY A 73 9.64 9.30 -3.28
N CYS A 74 9.27 10.01 -4.32
CA CYS A 74 8.24 11.04 -4.30
C CYS A 74 6.85 10.54 -3.89
N ASN A 75 6.57 9.27 -4.07
CA ASN A 75 5.29 8.64 -3.72
C ASN A 75 5.55 7.43 -2.82
N PRO A 76 5.83 7.64 -1.54
CA PRO A 76 6.15 6.55 -0.62
C PRO A 76 4.95 5.62 -0.44
N TYR A 77 5.20 4.33 -0.51
CA TYR A 77 4.20 3.30 -0.25
C TYR A 77 4.84 2.06 0.38
N ASN A 78 4.02 1.34 1.13
CA ASN A 78 4.35 0.03 1.65
C ASN A 78 3.49 -1.03 0.98
N VAL A 79 4.09 -2.18 0.70
CA VAL A 79 3.39 -3.40 0.35
C VAL A 79 3.32 -4.29 1.58
N VAL A 80 2.11 -4.67 1.98
CA VAL A 80 1.90 -5.51 3.16
C VAL A 80 0.98 -6.69 2.82
N THR A 81 1.21 -7.82 3.46
CA THR A 81 0.34 -8.99 3.36
C THR A 81 -0.24 -9.33 4.72
N PRO A 82 -1.49 -9.78 4.82
CA PRO A 82 -2.04 -10.27 6.07
C PRO A 82 -1.28 -11.54 6.52
N ILE A 83 -0.99 -11.64 7.82
CA ILE A 83 -0.32 -12.82 8.40
C ILE A 83 -1.32 -13.96 8.53
N ALA A 84 -2.55 -13.65 8.94
CA ALA A 84 -3.66 -14.60 8.93
C ALA A 84 -4.77 -14.03 8.04
N ARG A 85 -5.17 -14.80 7.03
CA ARG A 85 -6.20 -14.36 6.06
C ARG A 85 -7.55 -14.96 6.42
N SER A 86 -8.56 -14.08 6.39
CA SER A 86 -9.96 -14.50 6.38
C SER A 86 -10.46 -14.70 4.95
N GLU A 87 -11.54 -15.45 4.79
CA GLU A 87 -12.20 -15.61 3.51
C GLU A 87 -12.64 -14.24 2.98
N GLY A 88 -12.34 -13.96 1.71
CA GLY A 88 -12.66 -12.67 1.07
C GLY A 88 -11.66 -11.55 1.30
N GLU A 89 -10.74 -11.70 2.23
CA GLU A 89 -9.70 -10.68 2.48
C GLU A 89 -8.74 -10.54 1.30
N PRO A 90 -8.25 -9.32 1.00
CA PRO A 90 -7.19 -9.09 0.01
C PRO A 90 -5.96 -9.96 0.22
N ASP A 91 -5.30 -10.32 -0.88
CA ASP A 91 -4.05 -11.08 -0.84
C ASP A 91 -2.88 -10.22 -0.38
N PHE A 92 -2.91 -8.94 -0.75
CA PHE A 92 -1.96 -7.92 -0.29
C PHE A 92 -2.58 -6.53 -0.34
N TYR A 93 -1.93 -5.60 0.33
CA TYR A 93 -2.32 -4.19 0.33
C TYR A 93 -1.15 -3.32 -0.10
N ILE A 94 -1.48 -2.24 -0.81
CA ILE A 94 -0.58 -1.10 -1.03
C ILE A 94 -1.07 0.02 -0.12
N VAL A 95 -0.18 0.49 0.76
CA VAL A 95 -0.44 1.52 1.75
C VAL A 95 0.36 2.75 1.36
N ARG A 96 -0.30 3.84 0.98
CA ARG A 96 0.31 5.11 0.63
C ARG A 96 0.16 6.09 1.78
N HIS A 97 1.21 6.85 2.06
CA HIS A 97 1.23 7.89 3.07
C HIS A 97 1.08 9.25 2.38
N LEU A 98 0.07 10.01 2.77
CA LEU A 98 -0.27 11.30 2.20
C LEU A 98 -0.17 12.38 3.28
N SER A 99 0.35 13.55 2.94
CA SER A 99 0.38 14.71 3.84
C SER A 99 -0.99 15.39 3.89
N SER A 100 -1.77 15.32 2.80
CA SER A 100 -3.11 15.88 2.71
C SER A 100 -3.97 15.10 1.71
N MET A 101 -5.28 15.30 1.76
CA MET A 101 -6.21 14.77 0.75
C MET A 101 -5.96 15.36 -0.65
N GLY A 102 -5.44 16.60 -0.75
CA GLY A 102 -5.08 17.20 -2.02
C GLY A 102 -3.99 16.47 -2.77
N GLU A 103 -3.13 15.72 -2.08
CA GLU A 103 -2.14 14.85 -2.73
C GLU A 103 -2.76 13.64 -3.44
N PHE A 104 -4.04 13.39 -3.22
CA PHE A 104 -4.78 12.33 -3.88
C PHE A 104 -5.57 12.80 -5.10
N ASP A 105 -5.64 14.10 -5.33
CA ASP A 105 -6.30 14.63 -6.53
C ASP A 105 -5.59 14.05 -7.77
N GLU A 106 -6.35 13.51 -8.73
CA GLU A 106 -5.79 12.77 -9.86
C GLU A 106 -4.79 13.61 -10.65
N ASP A 107 -5.01 14.92 -10.73
CA ASP A 107 -4.11 15.86 -11.39
C ASP A 107 -2.79 16.04 -10.61
N ASP A 108 -2.82 16.03 -9.28
CA ASP A 108 -1.62 16.16 -8.44
C ASP A 108 -0.82 14.85 -8.31
N LEU A 109 -1.48 13.70 -8.42
CA LEU A 109 -0.81 12.39 -8.34
C LEU A 109 0.17 12.16 -9.49
N PHE A 110 -0.14 12.73 -10.66
CA PHE A 110 0.63 12.55 -11.88
C PHE A 110 1.44 13.79 -12.25
N ASP A 111 1.12 14.96 -11.70
CA ASP A 111 1.66 16.24 -12.14
C ASP A 111 2.63 16.91 -11.14
N LYS A 112 2.98 16.24 -10.04
CA LYS A 112 4.10 16.71 -9.21
C LYS A 112 5.35 16.72 -10.07
N LYS A 113 5.82 17.91 -10.44
CA LYS A 113 7.08 18.14 -11.16
C LYS A 113 8.14 17.21 -10.59
N ASN A 114 8.66 16.30 -11.42
CA ASN A 114 9.69 15.31 -11.12
C ASN A 114 9.25 14.05 -10.35
N CYS A 115 7.96 13.83 -10.11
CA CYS A 115 7.46 12.67 -9.37
C CYS A 115 6.56 11.75 -10.19
N ASN A 116 6.46 11.95 -11.50
CA ASN A 116 5.60 11.15 -12.35
C ASN A 116 6.26 9.81 -12.67
N VAL A 117 5.80 8.76 -12.02
CA VAL A 117 6.28 7.39 -12.29
C VAL A 117 6.03 6.98 -13.74
N PHE A 118 4.95 7.49 -14.39
CA PHE A 118 4.69 7.25 -15.80
C PHE A 118 5.72 7.87 -16.74
N ASP A 119 6.24 9.06 -16.41
CA ASP A 119 7.32 9.67 -17.21
C ASP A 119 8.60 8.82 -17.14
N ILE A 120 8.84 8.17 -16.02
CA ILE A 120 9.96 7.24 -15.87
C ILE A 120 9.70 5.98 -16.69
N PHE A 121 8.50 5.42 -16.62
CA PHE A 121 8.11 4.29 -17.47
C PHE A 121 8.31 4.60 -18.93
N GLN A 122 7.87 5.78 -19.40
CA GLN A 122 8.02 6.20 -20.81
C GLN A 122 9.46 6.42 -21.24
N LYS A 123 10.34 6.81 -20.31
CA LYS A 123 11.77 7.01 -20.60
C LYS A 123 12.57 5.72 -20.59
N GLU A 124 12.22 4.79 -19.68
CA GLU A 124 12.99 3.58 -19.41
C GLU A 124 12.45 2.34 -20.16
N MET A 125 11.24 2.41 -20.70
CA MET A 125 10.56 1.29 -21.35
C MET A 125 10.05 1.69 -22.74
N SER A 126 10.09 0.75 -23.66
CA SER A 126 9.41 0.89 -24.94
C SER A 126 7.89 0.87 -24.77
N GLN A 127 7.14 1.38 -25.76
CA GLN A 127 5.68 1.34 -25.72
C GLN A 127 5.14 -0.09 -25.61
N GLU A 128 5.76 -1.05 -26.28
CA GLU A 128 5.40 -2.47 -26.19
C GLU A 128 5.57 -3.03 -24.77
N GLU A 129 6.66 -2.66 -24.08
CA GLU A 129 6.89 -3.06 -22.70
C GLU A 129 5.88 -2.45 -21.74
N ILE A 130 5.49 -1.17 -21.94
CA ILE A 130 4.45 -0.49 -21.18
C ILE A 130 3.11 -1.18 -21.36
N ASP A 131 2.73 -1.48 -22.60
CA ASP A 131 1.46 -2.15 -22.92
C ASP A 131 1.41 -3.56 -22.32
N ASN A 132 2.49 -4.32 -22.43
CA ASN A 132 2.60 -5.64 -21.82
C ASN A 132 2.53 -5.59 -20.30
N PHE A 133 3.17 -4.59 -19.68
CA PHE A 133 3.10 -4.39 -18.24
C PHE A 133 1.67 -4.05 -17.80
N GLY A 134 1.00 -3.16 -18.54
CA GLY A 134 -0.40 -2.81 -18.28
C GLY A 134 -1.34 -4.02 -18.37
N GLN A 135 -1.16 -4.88 -19.37
CA GLN A 135 -1.91 -6.12 -19.53
C GLN A 135 -1.62 -7.11 -18.38
N MET A 136 -0.36 -7.27 -17.99
CA MET A 136 0.00 -8.11 -16.84
C MET A 136 -0.67 -7.62 -15.55
N TRP A 137 -0.70 -6.31 -15.32
CA TRP A 137 -1.39 -5.71 -14.19
C TRP A 137 -2.88 -6.03 -14.20
N GLN A 138 -3.57 -5.72 -15.29
CA GLN A 138 -5.01 -5.92 -15.45
C GLN A 138 -5.41 -7.40 -15.33
N ASN A 139 -4.63 -8.30 -15.90
CA ASN A 139 -4.92 -9.72 -15.88
C ASN A 139 -4.61 -10.40 -14.55
N ASN A 140 -3.75 -9.79 -13.72
CA ASN A 140 -3.29 -10.41 -12.48
C ASN A 140 -3.95 -9.81 -11.24
N PHE A 141 -4.41 -8.56 -11.27
CA PHE A 141 -4.92 -7.86 -10.09
C PHE A 141 -6.37 -7.46 -10.20
N GLU A 142 -7.08 -7.64 -9.10
CA GLU A 142 -8.41 -7.10 -8.84
C GLU A 142 -8.36 -6.24 -7.58
N VAL A 143 -8.82 -4.99 -7.68
CA VAL A 143 -8.96 -4.12 -6.51
C VAL A 143 -10.25 -4.50 -5.80
N VAL A 144 -10.14 -5.01 -4.57
CA VAL A 144 -11.29 -5.45 -3.77
C VAL A 144 -11.52 -4.59 -2.54
N TYR A 145 -10.60 -3.67 -2.26
CA TYR A 145 -10.67 -2.79 -1.10
C TYR A 145 -10.00 -1.44 -1.39
N SER A 146 -10.64 -0.34 -0.98
CA SER A 146 -10.06 1.01 -1.02
C SER A 146 -10.59 1.83 0.13
N GLN A 147 -9.71 2.41 0.94
CA GLN A 147 -10.09 3.25 2.08
C GLN A 147 -9.04 4.30 2.40
N PHE A 148 -9.52 5.50 2.76
CA PHE A 148 -8.72 6.49 3.45
C PHE A 148 -8.84 6.31 4.96
N ARG A 149 -7.73 6.44 5.66
CA ARG A 149 -7.67 6.43 7.12
C ARG A 149 -6.89 7.64 7.59
N LYS A 150 -7.39 8.31 8.61
CA LYS A 150 -6.65 9.35 9.31
C LYS A 150 -5.91 8.72 10.50
N ARG A 151 -4.65 9.10 10.67
CA ARG A 151 -3.90 8.74 11.89
C ARG A 151 -4.55 9.46 13.07
N VAL A 152 -4.91 8.72 14.09
CA VAL A 152 -5.34 9.26 15.39
C VAL A 152 -4.13 9.25 16.30
N GLU A 153 -3.78 10.41 16.85
CA GLU A 153 -2.73 10.55 17.87
C GLU A 153 -3.15 9.93 19.19
#